data_d40dcc088ee1827dfd25580fcffcf998
#
_entry.id   d40dcc088ee1827dfd25580fcffcf998
#
_cell.length_a   1.000
_cell.length_b   1.000
_cell.length_c   1.000
_cell.angle_alpha   90.00
_cell.angle_beta   90.00
_cell.angle_gamma   90.00
#
_symmetry.space_group_name_H-M   'P 1'
#
loop_
_entity.id
_entity.type
_entity.pdbx_description
1 polymer ?
#
loop_
_entity_poly.entity_id
_entity_poly.type
_entity_poly.pdbx_seq_one_letter_code
_entity_poly.pdbx_strand_id
1 'polypeptide(L)'
;MLKTRLALLLLAACAASATAQEPTWRKDVGPMVAAKCGACHGAKMPEYSDWMQLGDDKRKTVAPRIDSNPTFMTYVVWPGTGAMMRRLDDGKVAGGKPGNMYQYLGGSDEERAKNLQMVKTWLGDGAWNLNRWNARGDVPGVTKEQLEKVQAKY
;
A
#
# COMPACT_ATOMS: atom_id res chain seq x y z
N MET A 1 19.56 29.76 63.61
CA MET A 1 18.72 30.06 62.44
C MET A 1 19.35 29.44 61.22
N LEU A 2 18.93 28.24 60.86
CA LEU A 2 19.52 27.44 59.77
C LEU A 2 18.63 27.58 58.53
N LYS A 3 19.12 28.27 57.49
CA LYS A 3 18.41 28.47 56.23
C LYS A 3 18.71 27.30 55.29
N THR A 4 17.79 26.36 55.23
CA THR A 4 17.81 25.22 54.31
C THR A 4 17.46 25.75 52.90
N ARG A 5 18.41 25.76 51.96
CA ARG A 5 18.14 26.03 50.55
C ARG A 5 17.77 24.71 49.86
N LEU A 6 16.52 24.59 49.47
CA LEU A 6 16.02 23.48 48.66
C LEU A 6 16.32 23.79 47.22
N ALA A 7 17.28 23.07 46.60
CA ALA A 7 17.55 23.14 45.20
C ALA A 7 16.61 22.20 44.46
N LEU A 8 15.63 22.73 43.70
CA LEU A 8 14.81 22.00 42.77
C LEU A 8 15.63 21.70 41.49
N LEU A 9 16.03 20.46 41.32
CA LEU A 9 16.56 19.95 40.05
C LEU A 9 15.38 19.66 39.13
N LEU A 10 15.13 20.55 38.17
CA LEU A 10 14.23 20.29 37.04
C LEU A 10 14.95 19.35 36.05
N LEU A 11 14.64 18.08 36.07
CA LEU A 11 14.97 17.16 35.00
C LEU A 11 14.06 17.45 33.79
N ALA A 12 14.56 18.18 32.82
CA ALA A 12 13.93 18.30 31.51
C ALA A 12 14.12 16.96 30.75
N ALA A 13 13.08 16.11 30.78
CA ALA A 13 13.01 14.93 29.95
C ALA A 13 12.79 15.38 28.51
N CYS A 14 13.86 15.44 27.71
CA CYS A 14 13.77 15.55 26.25
C CYS A 14 13.15 14.24 25.72
N ALA A 15 11.84 14.20 25.55
CA ALA A 15 11.17 13.18 24.78
C ALA A 15 11.59 13.36 23.31
N ALA A 16 12.62 12.64 22.88
CA ALA A 16 12.95 12.53 21.46
C ALA A 16 11.77 11.81 20.80
N SER A 17 10.91 12.58 20.14
CA SER A 17 9.88 12.02 19.27
C SER A 17 10.62 11.31 18.13
N ALA A 18 10.73 9.98 18.22
CA ALA A 18 11.18 9.16 17.10
C ALA A 18 10.16 9.36 15.99
N THR A 19 10.45 10.22 15.02
CA THR A 19 9.67 10.30 13.80
C THR A 19 9.81 8.94 13.12
N ALA A 20 8.72 8.16 13.11
CA ALA A 20 8.68 6.90 12.37
C ALA A 20 9.08 7.21 10.92
N GLN A 21 10.14 6.57 10.46
CA GLN A 21 10.63 6.77 9.10
C GLN A 21 9.53 6.31 8.14
N GLU A 22 9.12 7.20 7.23
CA GLU A 22 8.12 6.86 6.22
C GLU A 22 8.61 5.70 5.35
N PRO A 23 7.76 4.72 5.06
CA PRO A 23 8.15 3.57 4.26
C PRO A 23 8.52 3.98 2.83
N THR A 24 9.46 3.23 2.25
CA THR A 24 9.90 3.41 0.87
C THR A 24 9.71 2.11 0.10
N TRP A 25 9.69 2.19 -1.25
CA TRP A 25 9.66 0.99 -2.06
C TRP A 25 10.85 0.08 -1.79
N ARG A 26 12.06 0.62 -1.84
CA ARG A 26 13.30 -0.18 -1.73
C ARG A 26 13.45 -0.92 -0.42
N LYS A 27 13.13 -0.26 0.69
CA LYS A 27 13.40 -0.80 2.03
C LYS A 27 12.24 -1.60 2.60
N ASP A 28 11.02 -1.26 2.22
CA ASP A 28 9.84 -1.73 2.93
C ASP A 28 8.84 -2.45 2.01
N VAL A 29 8.25 -1.72 1.04
CA VAL A 29 7.14 -2.25 0.22
C VAL A 29 7.64 -3.28 -0.78
N GLY A 30 8.73 -3.03 -1.48
CA GLY A 30 9.29 -3.96 -2.47
C GLY A 30 9.68 -5.32 -1.87
N PRO A 31 10.44 -5.38 -0.77
CA PRO A 31 10.73 -6.63 -0.07
C PRO A 31 9.46 -7.38 0.40
N MET A 32 8.47 -6.66 0.92
CA MET A 32 7.18 -7.26 1.29
C MET A 32 6.46 -7.85 0.07
N VAL A 33 6.38 -7.10 -1.03
CA VAL A 33 5.76 -7.56 -2.29
C VAL A 33 6.51 -8.79 -2.83
N ALA A 34 7.82 -8.79 -2.83
CA ALA A 34 8.62 -9.95 -3.25
C ALA A 34 8.30 -11.19 -2.40
N ALA A 35 8.24 -11.04 -1.08
CA ALA A 35 8.00 -12.14 -0.16
C ALA A 35 6.56 -12.67 -0.18
N LYS A 36 5.57 -11.79 -0.31
CA LYS A 36 4.14 -12.14 -0.18
C LYS A 36 3.42 -12.35 -1.52
N CYS A 37 3.87 -11.68 -2.57
CA CYS A 37 3.20 -11.65 -3.87
C CYS A 37 4.04 -12.26 -5.00
N GLY A 38 5.37 -12.33 -4.82
CA GLY A 38 6.33 -12.70 -5.88
C GLY A 38 6.12 -14.07 -6.48
N ALA A 39 5.60 -15.04 -5.71
CA ALA A 39 5.32 -16.38 -6.22
C ALA A 39 4.32 -16.39 -7.39
N CYS A 40 3.31 -15.51 -7.35
CA CYS A 40 2.27 -15.40 -8.38
C CYS A 40 2.41 -14.16 -9.27
N HIS A 41 3.05 -13.11 -8.79
CA HIS A 41 3.14 -11.80 -9.44
C HIS A 41 4.57 -11.35 -9.75
N GLY A 42 5.53 -12.30 -9.80
CA GLY A 42 6.96 -12.02 -9.99
C GLY A 42 7.35 -11.75 -11.43
N ALA A 43 8.66 -11.63 -11.66
CA ALA A 43 9.27 -11.22 -12.92
C ALA A 43 8.94 -12.09 -14.15
N LYS A 44 8.47 -13.33 -13.95
CA LYS A 44 8.05 -14.23 -15.03
C LYS A 44 6.63 -13.99 -15.52
N MET A 45 5.89 -13.14 -14.83
CA MET A 45 4.50 -12.85 -15.18
C MET A 45 4.43 -11.72 -16.20
N PRO A 46 3.38 -11.70 -17.05
CA PRO A 46 3.20 -10.67 -18.06
C PRO A 46 3.01 -9.30 -17.43
N GLU A 47 3.60 -8.27 -18.03
CA GLU A 47 3.32 -6.88 -17.70
C GLU A 47 1.88 -6.50 -18.10
N TYR A 48 1.42 -5.35 -17.64
CA TYR A 48 0.01 -4.95 -17.81
C TYR A 48 -0.46 -5.02 -19.27
N SER A 49 0.32 -4.48 -20.20
CA SER A 49 -0.03 -4.45 -21.64
C SER A 49 -0.23 -5.86 -22.20
N ASP A 50 0.70 -6.76 -21.92
CA ASP A 50 0.65 -8.13 -22.41
C ASP A 50 -0.46 -8.93 -21.72
N TRP A 51 -0.63 -8.70 -20.41
CA TRP A 51 -1.71 -9.32 -19.65
C TRP A 51 -3.09 -8.90 -20.15
N MET A 52 -3.27 -7.64 -20.54
CA MET A 52 -4.53 -7.14 -21.11
C MET A 52 -4.85 -7.74 -22.50
N GLN A 53 -3.85 -8.20 -23.23
CA GLN A 53 -4.03 -8.91 -24.53
C GLN A 53 -4.48 -10.36 -24.32
N LEU A 54 -4.35 -10.92 -23.13
CA LEU A 54 -4.87 -12.26 -22.84
C LEU A 54 -6.40 -12.23 -22.86
N GLY A 55 -7.03 -13.26 -23.40
CA GLY A 55 -8.47 -13.44 -23.32
C GLY A 55 -8.95 -13.57 -21.85
N ASP A 56 -10.21 -13.27 -21.61
CA ASP A 56 -10.81 -13.22 -20.26
C ASP A 56 -10.55 -14.48 -19.43
N ASP A 57 -10.64 -15.66 -20.03
CA ASP A 57 -10.43 -16.93 -19.31
C ASP A 57 -8.97 -17.11 -18.92
N LYS A 58 -8.05 -16.71 -19.79
CA LYS A 58 -6.61 -16.76 -19.47
C LYS A 58 -6.25 -15.80 -18.35
N ARG A 59 -6.81 -14.57 -18.35
CA ARG A 59 -6.60 -13.58 -17.28
C ARG A 59 -7.10 -14.01 -15.91
N LYS A 60 -8.04 -14.96 -15.85
CA LYS A 60 -8.48 -15.53 -14.56
C LYS A 60 -7.42 -16.45 -13.94
N THR A 61 -6.54 -17.02 -14.74
CA THR A 61 -5.55 -18.03 -14.33
C THR A 61 -4.12 -17.51 -14.32
N VAL A 62 -3.84 -16.40 -15.01
CA VAL A 62 -2.51 -15.78 -15.09
C VAL A 62 -2.52 -14.46 -14.33
N ALA A 63 -1.68 -14.36 -13.33
CA ALA A 63 -1.51 -13.12 -12.57
C ALA A 63 -0.67 -12.10 -13.37
N PRO A 64 -0.97 -10.80 -13.29
CA PRO A 64 -0.11 -9.77 -13.86
C PRO A 64 1.13 -9.54 -12.98
N ARG A 65 2.19 -9.03 -13.58
CA ARG A 65 3.43 -8.66 -12.89
C ARG A 65 3.25 -7.41 -12.02
N ILE A 66 3.75 -7.45 -10.76
CA ILE A 66 3.75 -6.31 -9.83
C ILE A 66 5.03 -6.22 -8.97
N ASP A 67 6.09 -6.93 -9.31
CA ASP A 67 7.30 -7.11 -8.50
C ASP A 67 8.27 -5.92 -8.52
N SER A 68 7.97 -4.89 -9.29
CA SER A 68 8.74 -3.65 -9.32
C SER A 68 7.87 -2.43 -9.02
N ASN A 69 8.50 -1.32 -8.59
CA ASN A 69 7.75 -0.08 -8.35
C ASN A 69 6.90 0.34 -9.57
N PRO A 70 7.43 0.43 -10.79
CA PRO A 70 6.62 0.81 -11.94
C PRO A 70 5.45 -0.15 -12.20
N THR A 71 5.70 -1.47 -12.15
CA THR A 71 4.65 -2.46 -12.40
C THR A 71 3.58 -2.45 -11.30
N PHE A 72 3.94 -2.22 -10.04
CA PHE A 72 3.00 -2.03 -8.95
C PHE A 72 2.16 -0.75 -9.14
N MET A 73 2.81 0.37 -9.46
CA MET A 73 2.16 1.67 -9.67
C MET A 73 1.19 1.68 -10.84
N THR A 74 1.38 0.81 -11.84
CA THR A 74 0.42 0.59 -12.93
C THR A 74 -0.99 0.28 -12.40
N TYR A 75 -1.10 -0.44 -11.29
CA TYR A 75 -2.38 -0.82 -10.67
C TYR A 75 -2.83 0.14 -9.56
N VAL A 76 -2.03 1.16 -9.26
CA VAL A 76 -2.40 2.25 -8.36
C VAL A 76 -2.99 3.42 -9.16
N VAL A 77 -2.23 3.94 -10.13
CA VAL A 77 -2.58 5.20 -10.81
C VAL A 77 -3.10 5.01 -12.24
N TRP A 78 -2.34 4.36 -13.12
CA TRP A 78 -2.72 4.19 -14.53
C TRP A 78 -1.91 3.05 -15.18
N PRO A 79 -2.49 2.26 -16.10
CA PRO A 79 -3.91 2.27 -16.53
C PRO A 79 -4.86 1.44 -15.66
N GLY A 80 -4.35 0.65 -14.71
CA GLY A 80 -5.14 -0.18 -13.80
C GLY A 80 -5.63 0.56 -12.56
N THR A 81 -6.04 1.82 -12.67
CA THR A 81 -6.36 2.74 -11.58
C THR A 81 -7.15 2.11 -10.45
N GLY A 82 -6.61 2.20 -9.22
CA GLY A 82 -7.24 1.72 -8.00
C GLY A 82 -7.35 0.19 -7.88
N ALA A 83 -6.85 -0.58 -8.85
CA ALA A 83 -6.92 -2.04 -8.78
C ALA A 83 -6.15 -2.59 -7.59
N MET A 84 -4.99 -2.00 -7.26
CA MET A 84 -4.21 -2.41 -6.10
C MET A 84 -5.01 -2.24 -4.81
N MET A 85 -5.63 -1.07 -4.61
CA MET A 85 -6.44 -0.79 -3.44
C MET A 85 -7.63 -1.74 -3.32
N ARG A 86 -8.38 -1.97 -4.40
CA ARG A 86 -9.51 -2.92 -4.40
C ARG A 86 -9.09 -4.33 -4.02
N ARG A 87 -7.90 -4.75 -4.45
CA ARG A 87 -7.42 -6.12 -4.20
C ARG A 87 -6.86 -6.30 -2.81
N LEU A 88 -6.27 -5.27 -2.22
CA LEU A 88 -5.63 -5.31 -0.91
C LEU A 88 -6.50 -4.77 0.23
N ASP A 89 -7.64 -4.15 -0.05
CA ASP A 89 -8.50 -3.56 0.98
C ASP A 89 -8.92 -4.57 2.04
N ASP A 90 -8.98 -4.14 3.30
CA ASP A 90 -9.42 -4.96 4.44
C ASP A 90 -10.95 -5.06 4.59
N GLY A 91 -11.68 -4.46 3.66
CA GLY A 91 -13.14 -4.41 3.65
C GLY A 91 -13.74 -3.23 4.41
N LYS A 92 -12.96 -2.45 5.16
CA LYS A 92 -13.49 -1.32 5.93
C LYS A 92 -13.97 -0.17 5.04
N VAL A 93 -13.33 0.00 3.88
CA VAL A 93 -13.68 1.05 2.91
C VAL A 93 -14.64 0.54 1.83
N ALA A 94 -14.54 -0.74 1.46
CA ALA A 94 -15.25 -1.35 0.33
C ALA A 94 -16.51 -2.17 0.71
N GLY A 95 -17.27 -1.72 1.69
CA GLY A 95 -18.57 -2.33 2.01
C GLY A 95 -18.52 -3.67 2.73
N GLY A 96 -17.49 -3.89 3.56
CA GLY A 96 -17.44 -5.00 4.52
C GLY A 96 -16.80 -6.29 4.00
N LYS A 97 -16.37 -6.34 2.73
CA LYS A 97 -15.68 -7.53 2.20
C LYS A 97 -14.23 -7.18 1.83
N PRO A 98 -13.24 -7.88 2.39
CA PRO A 98 -11.86 -7.72 2.00
C PRO A 98 -11.63 -8.02 0.51
N GLY A 99 -10.67 -7.32 -0.08
CA GLY A 99 -10.18 -7.62 -1.42
C GLY A 99 -9.58 -9.03 -1.47
N ASN A 100 -9.68 -9.68 -2.62
CA ASN A 100 -9.27 -11.09 -2.75
C ASN A 100 -7.77 -11.34 -2.56
N MET A 101 -6.94 -10.31 -2.57
CA MET A 101 -5.49 -10.40 -2.31
C MET A 101 -5.12 -10.03 -0.86
N TYR A 102 -6.04 -9.46 -0.07
CA TYR A 102 -5.79 -9.11 1.32
C TYR A 102 -5.23 -10.27 2.16
N GLN A 103 -5.80 -11.45 1.99
CA GLN A 103 -5.38 -12.66 2.71
C GLN A 103 -3.90 -13.02 2.51
N TYR A 104 -3.28 -12.62 1.41
CA TYR A 104 -1.88 -12.92 1.09
C TYR A 104 -0.90 -11.90 1.67
N LEU A 105 -1.36 -10.82 2.29
CA LEU A 105 -0.50 -9.85 2.95
C LEU A 105 0.16 -10.40 4.22
N GLY A 106 -0.31 -11.51 4.78
CA GLY A 106 0.31 -12.13 5.97
C GLY A 106 -0.36 -13.42 6.40
N GLY A 107 0.31 -14.16 7.26
CA GLY A 107 -0.19 -15.40 7.86
C GLY A 107 -1.16 -15.18 9.04
N SER A 108 -1.14 -13.99 9.65
CA SER A 108 -2.06 -13.60 10.72
C SER A 108 -2.78 -12.29 10.41
N ASP A 109 -3.84 -11.98 11.15
CA ASP A 109 -4.58 -10.73 10.99
C ASP A 109 -3.71 -9.51 11.30
N GLU A 110 -2.85 -9.62 12.31
CA GLU A 110 -1.92 -8.56 12.71
C GLU A 110 -0.88 -8.30 11.60
N GLU A 111 -0.33 -9.36 11.01
CA GLU A 111 0.63 -9.23 9.92
C GLU A 111 -0.04 -8.62 8.68
N ARG A 112 -1.25 -9.04 8.34
CA ARG A 112 -2.02 -8.48 7.23
C ARG A 112 -2.31 -7.00 7.44
N ALA A 113 -2.78 -6.63 8.63
CA ALA A 113 -3.07 -5.25 8.98
C ALA A 113 -1.80 -4.37 8.94
N LYS A 114 -0.67 -4.86 9.48
CA LYS A 114 0.63 -4.18 9.43
C LYS A 114 1.09 -3.93 7.99
N ASN A 115 1.06 -4.96 7.15
CA ASN A 115 1.53 -4.85 5.77
C ASN A 115 0.59 -3.96 4.94
N LEU A 116 -0.72 -4.04 5.14
CA LEU A 116 -1.67 -3.11 4.53
C LEU A 116 -1.41 -1.67 4.95
N GLN A 117 -1.21 -1.43 6.25
CA GLN A 117 -0.93 -0.08 6.75
C GLN A 117 0.38 0.48 6.18
N MET A 118 1.41 -0.35 6.04
CA MET A 118 2.66 0.05 5.39
C MET A 118 2.43 0.50 3.94
N VAL A 119 1.64 -0.24 3.16
CA VAL A 119 1.29 0.15 1.78
C VAL A 119 0.48 1.45 1.75
N LYS A 120 -0.50 1.61 2.65
CA LYS A 120 -1.30 2.83 2.75
C LYS A 120 -0.43 4.05 3.10
N THR A 121 0.45 3.92 4.08
CA THR A 121 1.36 5.01 4.48
C THR A 121 2.31 5.37 3.34
N TRP A 122 2.86 4.36 2.65
CA TRP A 122 3.73 4.58 1.50
C TRP A 122 3.04 5.30 0.35
N LEU A 123 1.80 4.93 0.04
CA LEU A 123 1.02 5.58 -1.02
C LEU A 123 0.62 7.02 -0.68
N GLY A 124 0.53 7.35 0.59
CA GLY A 124 0.15 8.67 1.09
C GLY A 124 -1.34 8.82 1.42
N ASP A 125 -1.61 9.83 2.24
CA ASP A 125 -2.97 10.12 2.72
C ASP A 125 -3.91 10.47 1.56
N GLY A 126 -5.03 9.79 1.54
CA GLY A 126 -6.06 10.00 0.50
C GLY A 126 -5.81 9.24 -0.81
N ALA A 127 -4.61 8.69 -1.05
CA ALA A 127 -4.34 7.85 -2.23
C ALA A 127 -5.20 6.58 -2.25
N TRP A 128 -5.55 6.03 -1.08
CA TRP A 128 -6.44 4.86 -0.98
C TRP A 128 -7.85 5.11 -1.52
N ASN A 129 -8.29 6.37 -1.60
CA ASN A 129 -9.57 6.77 -2.18
C ASN A 129 -9.64 6.59 -3.72
N LEU A 130 -8.53 6.27 -4.39
CA LEU A 130 -8.52 5.84 -5.79
C LEU A 130 -9.23 4.49 -5.99
N ASN A 131 -9.55 3.77 -4.92
CA ASN A 131 -10.41 2.59 -4.97
C ASN A 131 -11.86 2.99 -5.24
N ARG A 132 -12.23 3.19 -6.53
CA ARG A 132 -13.55 3.71 -6.93
C ARG A 132 -14.23 2.84 -7.97
N TRP A 133 -14.09 1.53 -7.83
CA TRP A 133 -14.75 0.58 -8.71
C TRP A 133 -16.26 0.52 -8.41
N ASN A 134 -17.08 0.88 -9.38
CA ASN A 134 -18.54 0.74 -9.29
C ASN A 134 -19.03 -0.52 -10.00
N ALA A 135 -18.57 -0.74 -11.24
CA ALA A 135 -18.91 -1.90 -12.04
C ALA A 135 -17.77 -2.25 -13.01
N ARG A 136 -17.83 -3.45 -13.62
CA ARG A 136 -16.84 -3.85 -14.62
C ARG A 136 -16.86 -2.87 -15.81
N GLY A 137 -15.71 -2.31 -16.14
CA GLY A 137 -15.58 -1.31 -17.19
C GLY A 137 -15.85 0.14 -16.75
N ASP A 138 -16.43 0.34 -15.56
CA ASP A 138 -16.65 1.67 -14.98
C ASP A 138 -15.52 2.02 -14.01
N VAL A 139 -14.38 2.39 -14.55
CA VAL A 139 -13.24 2.91 -13.78
C VAL A 139 -13.17 4.41 -14.03
N PRO A 140 -13.58 5.24 -13.05
CA PRO A 140 -13.54 6.69 -13.23
C PRO A 140 -12.11 7.15 -13.52
N GLY A 141 -11.99 8.18 -14.36
CA GLY A 141 -10.72 8.86 -14.58
C GLY A 141 -10.11 9.37 -13.26
N VAL A 142 -8.80 9.50 -13.22
CA VAL A 142 -8.06 10.07 -12.09
C VAL A 142 -7.80 11.54 -12.40
N THR A 143 -8.18 12.43 -11.48
CA THR A 143 -7.88 13.86 -11.61
C THR A 143 -6.46 14.15 -11.15
N LYS A 144 -5.93 15.32 -11.56
CA LYS A 144 -4.62 15.80 -11.13
C LYS A 144 -4.51 15.86 -9.60
N GLU A 145 -5.54 16.41 -8.95
CA GLU A 145 -5.60 16.56 -7.49
C GLU A 145 -5.59 15.21 -6.75
N GLN A 146 -6.08 14.17 -7.39
CA GLN A 146 -6.03 12.81 -6.85
C GLN A 146 -4.64 12.18 -7.01
N LEU A 147 -3.98 12.43 -8.14
CA LEU A 147 -2.61 11.96 -8.36
C LEU A 147 -1.61 12.63 -7.42
N GLU A 148 -1.81 13.91 -7.12
CA GLU A 148 -0.97 14.67 -6.18
C GLU A 148 -0.99 14.12 -4.75
N LYS A 149 -1.99 13.30 -4.38
CA LYS A 149 -2.06 12.60 -3.09
C LYS A 149 -1.19 11.33 -3.04
N VAL A 150 -0.71 10.86 -4.18
CA VAL A 150 0.17 9.69 -4.23
C VAL A 150 1.60 10.12 -3.95
N GLN A 151 2.16 9.71 -2.83
CA GLN A 151 3.52 10.08 -2.40
C GLN A 151 4.57 9.04 -2.81
N ALA A 152 4.27 7.76 -2.68
CA ALA A 152 4.97 6.58 -3.18
C ALA A 152 6.51 6.73 -3.31
N LYS A 153 7.21 7.02 -2.21
CA LYS A 153 8.68 7.20 -2.18
C LYS A 153 9.41 5.91 -2.61
N TYR A 154 10.47 6.08 -3.46
CA TYR A 154 11.26 4.95 -3.99
C TYR A 154 12.36 4.46 -3.04
#